data_c6610781a2511f4c5e05cccb1dff9f2e
#
_entry.id   c6610781a2511f4c5e05cccb1dff9f2e
#
_cell.length_a   1.000
_cell.length_b   1.000
_cell.length_c   1.000
_cell.angle_alpha   90.00
_cell.angle_beta   90.00
_cell.angle_gamma   90.00
#
_symmetry.space_group_name_H-M   'P 1'
#
loop_
_entity.id
_entity.type
_entity.pdbx_description
1 polymer ?
#
loop_
_entity_poly.entity_id
_entity_poly.type
_entity_poly.pdbx_seq_one_letter_code
_entity_poly.pdbx_strand_id
1 'polypeptide(L)'
;MANLALTVERKAFSVAIDAALKSLNKDREKGLLQIVDLTEKFMGDNFRKEAYDGVRKMIQNPDHKWMRYVNRLLDETDPHVAKMTALNLGFQAAFYGTKTIRKMREVHGCNIPWLILMDPTSACNLHCTGCWAAEYGNKLNLSFDELDSIVTQGKELGIYFYMMTGGEPLVRKADIIKLCEKHNDCAFHCYTNGTLVDQKLCDDMKREIGRAHVC
;
A
#
# COMPACT_ATOMS: atom_id res chain seq x y z
N MET A 1 6.31 -5.89 24.34
CA MET A 1 4.88 -6.29 24.44
C MET A 1 4.03 -5.74 23.29
N ALA A 2 4.19 -4.49 22.86
CA ALA A 2 3.42 -3.91 21.75
C ALA A 2 3.58 -4.67 20.42
N ASN A 3 4.77 -5.18 20.11
CA ASN A 3 5.05 -5.89 18.86
C ASN A 3 4.33 -7.26 18.75
N LEU A 4 4.14 -7.95 19.89
CA LEU A 4 3.45 -9.25 19.91
C LEU A 4 1.94 -9.10 19.68
N ALA A 5 1.32 -8.10 20.30
CA ALA A 5 -0.11 -7.80 20.12
C ALA A 5 -0.41 -7.44 18.65
N LEU A 6 0.40 -6.58 18.04
CA LEU A 6 0.28 -6.22 16.63
C LEU A 6 0.41 -7.45 15.71
N THR A 7 1.36 -8.34 16.01
CA THR A 7 1.55 -9.57 15.23
C THR A 7 0.32 -10.48 15.31
N VAL A 8 -0.29 -10.60 16.48
CA VAL A 8 -1.53 -11.40 16.67
C VAL A 8 -2.70 -10.77 15.93
N GLU A 9 -2.90 -9.45 16.05
CA GLU A 9 -3.97 -8.73 15.34
C GLU A 9 -3.81 -8.85 13.82
N ARG A 10 -2.60 -8.64 13.30
CA ARG A 10 -2.30 -8.79 11.87
C ARG A 10 -2.58 -10.22 11.38
N LYS A 11 -2.23 -11.24 12.17
CA LYS A 11 -2.50 -12.63 11.84
C LYS A 11 -4.00 -12.94 11.82
N ALA A 12 -4.75 -12.45 12.80
CA ALA A 12 -6.20 -12.58 12.84
C ALA A 12 -6.86 -11.89 11.62
N PHE A 13 -6.40 -10.69 11.26
CA PHE A 13 -6.87 -9.97 10.09
C PHE A 13 -6.52 -10.71 8.78
N SER A 14 -5.34 -11.31 8.69
CA SER A 14 -4.94 -12.17 7.56
C SER A 14 -5.91 -13.33 7.34
N VAL A 15 -6.31 -14.02 8.43
CA VAL A 15 -7.29 -15.12 8.35
C VAL A 15 -8.66 -14.61 7.89
N ALA A 16 -9.09 -13.44 8.37
CA ALA A 16 -10.33 -12.81 7.95
C ALA A 16 -10.32 -12.44 6.46
N ILE A 17 -9.20 -11.91 5.95
CA ILE A 17 -9.03 -11.64 4.51
C ILE A 17 -9.09 -12.93 3.69
N ASP A 18 -8.44 -14.01 4.13
CA ASP A 18 -8.50 -15.29 3.41
C ASP A 18 -9.93 -15.81 3.31
N ALA A 19 -10.71 -15.68 4.38
CA ALA A 19 -12.13 -16.03 4.39
C ALA A 19 -12.95 -15.15 3.44
N ALA A 20 -12.70 -13.84 3.44
CA ALA A 20 -13.35 -12.87 2.56
C ALA A 20 -13.02 -13.14 1.09
N LEU A 21 -11.76 -13.37 0.74
CA LEU A 21 -11.35 -13.71 -0.63
C LEU A 21 -12.00 -15.02 -1.12
N LYS A 22 -12.11 -16.03 -0.25
CA LYS A 22 -12.86 -17.27 -0.56
C LYS A 22 -14.35 -16.99 -0.78
N SER A 23 -14.95 -16.10 -0.01
CA SER A 23 -16.35 -15.69 -0.17
C SER A 23 -16.57 -14.95 -1.50
N LEU A 24 -15.64 -14.05 -1.88
CA LEU A 24 -15.67 -13.34 -3.16
C LEU A 24 -15.69 -14.27 -4.38
N ASN A 25 -15.02 -15.43 -4.30
CA ASN A 25 -15.00 -16.41 -5.37
C ASN A 25 -16.32 -17.20 -5.52
N LYS A 26 -17.14 -17.24 -4.45
CA LYS A 26 -18.45 -17.93 -4.46
C LYS A 26 -19.60 -16.99 -4.77
N ASP A 27 -19.61 -15.86 -4.13
CA ASP A 27 -20.63 -14.81 -4.23
C ASP A 27 -19.96 -13.47 -3.97
N ARG A 28 -19.71 -12.74 -5.05
CA ARG A 28 -18.91 -11.50 -5.02
C ARG A 28 -19.58 -10.38 -4.24
N GLU A 29 -20.89 -10.21 -4.43
CA GLU A 29 -21.66 -9.20 -3.71
C GLU A 29 -21.60 -9.47 -2.21
N LYS A 30 -21.92 -10.68 -1.80
CA LYS A 30 -21.90 -11.10 -0.41
C LYS A 30 -20.51 -10.98 0.21
N GLY A 31 -19.46 -11.37 -0.52
CA GLY A 31 -18.09 -11.26 -0.06
C GLY A 31 -17.66 -9.80 0.15
N LEU A 32 -18.01 -8.90 -0.77
CA LEU A 32 -17.74 -7.47 -0.65
C LEU A 32 -18.50 -6.85 0.54
N LEU A 33 -19.77 -7.20 0.73
CA LEU A 33 -20.55 -6.74 1.88
C LEU A 33 -19.93 -7.20 3.20
N GLN A 34 -19.45 -8.46 3.29
CA GLN A 34 -18.73 -8.96 4.46
C GLN A 34 -17.45 -8.15 4.75
N ILE A 35 -16.72 -7.74 3.71
CA ILE A 35 -15.52 -6.88 3.87
C ILE A 35 -15.92 -5.53 4.43
N VAL A 36 -17.02 -4.91 3.95
CA VAL A 36 -17.51 -3.65 4.48
C VAL A 36 -17.92 -3.78 5.94
N ASP A 37 -18.63 -4.84 6.31
CA ASP A 37 -19.07 -5.10 7.68
C ASP A 37 -17.88 -5.32 8.62
N LEU A 38 -16.86 -6.06 8.19
CA LEU A 38 -15.60 -6.20 8.93
C LEU A 38 -14.89 -4.86 9.09
N THR A 39 -14.82 -4.08 8.01
CA THR A 39 -14.17 -2.75 8.04
C THR A 39 -14.91 -1.82 9.00
N GLU A 40 -16.23 -1.76 8.95
CA GLU A 40 -17.05 -0.96 9.88
C GLU A 40 -16.86 -1.42 11.33
N LYS A 41 -16.81 -2.73 11.58
CA LYS A 41 -16.60 -3.27 12.92
C LYS A 41 -15.23 -2.88 13.51
N PHE A 42 -14.17 -2.91 12.69
CA PHE A 42 -12.81 -2.60 13.15
C PHE A 42 -12.44 -1.12 13.05
N MET A 43 -13.05 -0.38 12.13
CA MET A 43 -12.71 1.00 11.79
C MET A 43 -13.91 1.98 11.93
N GLY A 44 -15.00 1.56 12.58
CA GLY A 44 -16.24 2.33 12.65
C GLY A 44 -16.06 3.77 13.09
N ASP A 45 -15.14 4.02 14.03
CA ASP A 45 -14.84 5.37 14.53
C ASP A 45 -13.99 6.22 13.56
N ASN A 46 -13.46 5.64 12.48
CA ASN A 46 -12.62 6.36 11.52
C ASN A 46 -13.42 7.04 10.41
N PHE A 47 -14.61 6.51 10.07
CA PHE A 47 -15.47 7.01 9.01
C PHE A 47 -16.90 7.16 9.51
N ARG A 48 -17.63 8.09 8.92
CA ARG A 48 -19.06 8.27 9.22
C ARG A 48 -19.87 7.07 8.72
N LYS A 49 -20.93 6.72 9.41
CA LYS A 49 -21.80 5.59 9.05
C LYS A 49 -22.33 5.69 7.62
N GLU A 50 -22.66 6.89 7.17
CA GLU A 50 -23.17 7.16 5.82
C GLU A 50 -22.18 6.75 4.72
N ALA A 51 -20.85 6.76 5.02
CA ALA A 51 -19.83 6.29 4.08
C ALA A 51 -19.92 4.77 3.87
N TYR A 52 -20.08 4.00 4.94
CA TYR A 52 -20.26 2.53 4.86
C TYR A 52 -21.58 2.19 4.13
N ASP A 53 -22.66 2.88 4.45
CA ASP A 53 -23.97 2.68 3.80
C ASP A 53 -23.90 3.05 2.30
N GLY A 54 -23.15 4.09 1.95
CA GLY A 54 -22.89 4.47 0.57
C GLY A 54 -22.15 3.37 -0.21
N VAL A 55 -21.13 2.77 0.41
CA VAL A 55 -20.38 1.63 -0.19
C VAL A 55 -21.27 0.41 -0.33
N ARG A 56 -22.13 0.07 0.64
CA ARG A 56 -23.10 -1.03 0.54
C ARG A 56 -24.05 -0.84 -0.63
N LYS A 57 -24.64 0.36 -0.77
CA LYS A 57 -25.51 0.70 -1.91
C LYS A 57 -24.79 0.60 -3.25
N MET A 58 -23.51 1.00 -3.30
CA MET A 58 -22.68 0.86 -4.48
C MET A 58 -22.47 -0.62 -4.85
N ILE A 59 -22.16 -1.48 -3.87
CA ILE A 59 -21.96 -2.93 -4.06
C ILE A 59 -23.23 -3.60 -4.59
N GLN A 60 -24.38 -3.23 -4.08
CA GLN A 60 -25.71 -3.74 -4.47
C GLN A 60 -26.17 -3.27 -5.87
N ASN A 61 -25.44 -2.37 -6.51
CA ASN A 61 -25.72 -1.91 -7.86
C ASN A 61 -24.65 -2.43 -8.84
N PRO A 62 -24.87 -3.54 -9.55
CA PRO A 62 -23.89 -4.15 -10.44
C PRO A 62 -23.50 -3.24 -11.62
N ASP A 63 -24.37 -2.31 -12.02
CA ASP A 63 -24.11 -1.36 -13.12
C ASP A 63 -23.30 -0.14 -12.66
N HIS A 64 -23.02 0.00 -11.38
CA HIS A 64 -22.26 1.12 -10.89
C HIS A 64 -20.82 1.10 -11.44
N LYS A 65 -20.35 2.25 -11.93
CA LYS A 65 -19.02 2.36 -12.58
C LYS A 65 -17.87 1.82 -11.71
N TRP A 66 -17.92 2.05 -10.40
CA TRP A 66 -16.92 1.54 -9.45
C TRP A 66 -17.02 0.03 -9.26
N MET A 67 -18.21 -0.56 -9.35
CA MET A 67 -18.35 -2.03 -9.27
C MET A 67 -17.75 -2.72 -10.48
N ARG A 68 -17.90 -2.16 -11.68
CA ARG A 68 -17.20 -2.67 -12.88
C ARG A 68 -15.68 -2.62 -12.71
N TYR A 69 -15.16 -1.52 -12.15
CA TYR A 69 -13.73 -1.39 -11.87
C TYR A 69 -13.26 -2.38 -10.80
N VAL A 70 -13.96 -2.50 -9.67
CA VAL A 70 -13.64 -3.45 -8.58
C VAL A 70 -13.69 -4.89 -9.08
N ASN A 71 -14.70 -5.25 -9.86
CA ASN A 71 -14.83 -6.57 -10.45
C ASN A 71 -13.63 -6.89 -11.35
N ARG A 72 -13.29 -5.98 -12.26
CA ARG A 72 -12.12 -6.12 -13.12
C ARG A 72 -10.82 -6.26 -12.32
N LEU A 73 -10.62 -5.43 -11.30
CA LEU A 73 -9.46 -5.50 -10.43
C LEU A 73 -9.35 -6.86 -9.74
N LEU A 74 -10.46 -7.39 -9.22
CA LEU A 74 -10.49 -8.71 -8.56
C LEU A 74 -10.26 -9.87 -9.54
N ASP A 75 -10.70 -9.72 -10.81
CA ASP A 75 -10.50 -10.75 -11.84
C ASP A 75 -9.06 -10.77 -12.38
N GLU A 76 -8.42 -9.61 -12.47
CA GLU A 76 -7.07 -9.45 -13.05
C GLU A 76 -5.94 -9.53 -12.01
N THR A 77 -6.25 -9.37 -10.71
CA THR A 77 -5.23 -9.35 -9.67
C THR A 77 -4.97 -10.74 -9.09
N ASP A 78 -3.70 -11.10 -8.98
CA ASP A 78 -3.30 -12.33 -8.28
C ASP A 78 -3.83 -12.31 -6.83
N PRO A 79 -4.45 -13.39 -6.34
CA PRO A 79 -5.04 -13.45 -5.00
C PRO A 79 -4.04 -13.17 -3.87
N HIS A 80 -2.77 -13.56 -4.04
CA HIS A 80 -1.72 -13.26 -3.08
C HIS A 80 -1.45 -11.75 -3.02
N VAL A 81 -1.34 -11.09 -4.17
CA VAL A 81 -1.16 -9.63 -4.28
C VAL A 81 -2.34 -8.90 -3.64
N ALA A 82 -3.58 -9.29 -3.97
CA ALA A 82 -4.78 -8.72 -3.37
C ALA A 82 -4.79 -8.85 -1.84
N LYS A 83 -4.46 -10.03 -1.31
CA LYS A 83 -4.36 -10.28 0.12
C LYS A 83 -3.34 -9.38 0.79
N MET A 84 -2.14 -9.31 0.22
CA MET A 84 -1.07 -8.55 0.85
C MET A 84 -1.30 -7.04 0.76
N THR A 85 -1.90 -6.57 -0.34
CA THR A 85 -2.35 -5.17 -0.43
C THR A 85 -3.35 -4.84 0.68
N ALA A 86 -4.34 -5.70 0.89
CA ALA A 86 -5.29 -5.52 1.98
C ALA A 86 -4.63 -5.54 3.36
N LEU A 87 -3.59 -6.38 3.55
CA LEU A 87 -2.83 -6.42 4.80
C LEU A 87 -1.96 -5.18 5.01
N ASN A 88 -1.18 -4.78 4.01
CA ASN A 88 -0.20 -3.71 4.17
C ASN A 88 -0.84 -2.32 4.05
N LEU A 89 -1.67 -2.09 3.03
CA LEU A 89 -2.34 -0.80 2.86
C LEU A 89 -3.59 -0.70 3.74
N GLY A 90 -4.43 -1.73 3.78
CA GLY A 90 -5.67 -1.73 4.54
C GLY A 90 -5.44 -1.82 6.05
N PHE A 91 -4.90 -2.95 6.51
CA PHE A 91 -4.70 -3.14 7.96
C PHE A 91 -3.54 -2.30 8.49
N GLN A 92 -2.33 -2.43 7.91
CA GLN A 92 -1.15 -1.84 8.51
C GLN A 92 -1.12 -0.32 8.38
N ALA A 93 -1.32 0.24 7.18
CA ALA A 93 -1.27 1.69 6.97
C ALA A 93 -2.58 2.39 7.39
N ALA A 94 -3.73 1.94 6.84
CA ALA A 94 -4.98 2.66 7.05
C ALA A 94 -5.59 2.44 8.44
N PHE A 95 -5.48 1.24 9.03
CA PHE A 95 -6.04 0.98 10.36
C PHE A 95 -5.02 1.22 11.48
N TYR A 96 -4.01 0.36 11.58
CA TYR A 96 -3.03 0.43 12.68
C TYR A 96 -2.21 1.72 12.63
N GLY A 97 -1.68 2.07 11.46
CA GLY A 97 -0.85 3.26 11.25
C GLY A 97 -1.60 4.54 11.59
N THR A 98 -2.83 4.71 11.11
CA THR A 98 -3.65 5.90 11.43
C THR A 98 -3.89 6.05 12.93
N LYS A 99 -4.10 4.95 13.64
CA LYS A 99 -4.27 4.95 15.10
C LYS A 99 -3.00 5.43 15.81
N THR A 100 -1.84 4.93 15.35
CA THR A 100 -0.53 5.33 15.87
C THR A 100 -0.23 6.79 15.54
N ILE A 101 -0.48 7.23 14.30
CA ILE A 101 -0.31 8.62 13.85
C ILE A 101 -1.10 9.60 14.75
N ARG A 102 -2.35 9.30 15.06
CA ARG A 102 -3.17 10.14 15.95
C ARG A 102 -2.51 10.31 17.31
N LYS A 103 -2.01 9.23 17.89
CA LYS A 103 -1.28 9.26 19.16
C LYS A 103 0.03 10.05 19.05
N MET A 104 0.80 9.85 17.98
CA MET A 104 2.08 10.54 17.78
C MET A 104 1.90 12.04 17.53
N ARG A 105 0.78 12.47 16.91
CA ARG A 105 0.44 13.90 16.79
C ARG A 105 0.30 14.58 18.15
N GLU A 106 -0.31 13.91 19.12
CA GLU A 106 -0.43 14.44 20.49
C GLU A 106 0.94 14.49 21.18
N VAL A 107 1.75 13.43 21.03
CA VAL A 107 3.10 13.35 21.65
C VAL A 107 4.04 14.42 21.11
N HIS A 108 4.03 14.64 19.79
CA HIS A 108 4.97 15.57 19.14
C HIS A 108 4.40 16.97 18.95
N GLY A 109 3.11 17.20 19.21
CA GLY A 109 2.46 18.50 19.03
C GLY A 109 2.45 18.99 17.56
N CYS A 110 2.56 18.09 16.58
CA CYS A 110 2.62 18.42 15.17
C CYS A 110 1.85 17.41 14.31
N ASN A 111 1.58 17.78 13.05
CA ASN A 111 0.94 16.88 12.11
C ASN A 111 1.91 15.80 11.64
N ILE A 112 1.53 14.54 11.77
CA ILE A 112 2.27 13.39 11.24
C ILE A 112 1.61 12.98 9.93
N PRO A 113 2.35 12.87 8.81
CA PRO A 113 1.80 12.49 7.51
C PRO A 113 1.35 11.03 7.51
N TRP A 114 0.40 10.69 6.62
CA TRP A 114 -0.06 9.33 6.44
C TRP A 114 0.82 8.51 5.49
N LEU A 115 1.52 9.20 4.59
CA LEU A 115 2.46 8.64 3.63
C LEU A 115 3.72 9.50 3.54
N ILE A 116 4.80 8.89 3.09
CA ILE A 116 6.02 9.58 2.68
C ILE A 116 6.24 9.34 1.20
N LEU A 117 6.37 10.44 0.44
CA LEU A 117 6.86 10.43 -0.93
C LEU A 117 8.37 10.67 -0.90
N MET A 118 9.14 9.83 -1.57
CA MET A 118 10.60 9.96 -1.64
C MET A 118 11.12 9.68 -3.05
N ASP A 119 12.24 10.31 -3.36
CA ASP A 119 12.96 10.16 -4.62
C ASP A 119 14.25 9.37 -4.36
N PRO A 120 14.26 8.04 -4.59
CA PRO A 120 15.46 7.23 -4.37
C PRO A 120 16.65 7.68 -5.22
N THR A 121 16.35 8.26 -6.39
CA THR A 121 17.35 8.78 -7.34
C THR A 121 16.76 9.87 -8.21
N SER A 122 17.57 10.84 -8.60
CA SER A 122 17.25 11.78 -9.69
C SER A 122 17.59 11.22 -11.08
N ALA A 123 18.29 10.07 -11.15
CA ALA A 123 18.63 9.43 -12.42
C ALA A 123 17.39 8.91 -13.14
N CYS A 124 17.31 9.18 -14.44
CA CYS A 124 16.25 8.66 -15.30
C CYS A 124 16.86 8.18 -16.63
N ASN A 125 16.29 7.12 -17.18
CA ASN A 125 16.68 6.59 -18.48
C ASN A 125 15.91 7.21 -19.66
N LEU A 126 15.03 8.19 -19.37
CA LEU A 126 14.27 8.96 -20.38
C LEU A 126 14.48 10.47 -20.20
N HIS A 127 14.20 11.22 -21.27
CA HIS A 127 14.23 12.69 -21.31
C HIS A 127 12.87 13.21 -21.81
N CYS A 128 11.83 13.09 -20.98
CA CYS A 128 10.48 13.49 -21.35
C CYS A 128 10.37 15.03 -21.43
N THR A 129 9.72 15.56 -22.47
CA THR A 129 9.45 16.98 -22.62
C THR A 129 8.57 17.48 -21.46
N GLY A 130 9.03 18.52 -20.76
CA GLY A 130 8.32 19.11 -19.63
C GLY A 130 8.39 18.31 -18.32
N CYS A 131 9.28 17.35 -18.25
CA CYS A 131 9.51 16.60 -17.00
C CYS A 131 10.22 17.49 -15.96
N TRP A 132 9.58 17.70 -14.82
CA TRP A 132 10.13 18.51 -13.72
C TRP A 132 11.43 17.93 -13.13
N ALA A 133 11.57 16.59 -13.16
CA ALA A 133 12.75 15.89 -12.63
C ALA A 133 13.97 15.93 -13.58
N ALA A 134 13.79 16.30 -14.85
CA ALA A 134 14.86 16.30 -15.84
C ALA A 134 15.97 17.34 -15.54
N GLU A 135 15.64 18.38 -14.80
CA GLU A 135 16.57 19.47 -14.46
C GLU A 135 17.56 19.10 -13.35
N TYR A 136 17.28 18.10 -12.54
CA TYR A 136 18.13 17.70 -11.42
C TYR A 136 19.36 16.85 -11.82
N GLY A 137 19.37 16.34 -13.05
CA GLY A 137 20.44 15.46 -13.55
C GLY A 137 20.51 14.15 -12.78
N ASN A 138 21.58 13.35 -13.00
CA ASN A 138 21.71 12.00 -12.46
C ASN A 138 22.56 11.91 -11.17
N LYS A 139 22.64 13.01 -10.40
CA LYS A 139 23.63 13.15 -9.31
C LYS A 139 23.06 12.94 -7.91
N LEU A 140 21.76 13.12 -7.73
CA LEU A 140 21.13 13.04 -6.41
C LEU A 140 20.64 11.61 -6.18
N ASN A 141 21.15 10.97 -5.14
CA ASN A 141 20.77 9.61 -4.78
C ASN A 141 20.70 9.47 -3.26
N LEU A 142 19.68 8.81 -2.76
CA LEU A 142 19.65 8.32 -1.39
C LEU A 142 20.38 6.96 -1.36
N SER A 143 21.24 6.75 -0.38
CA SER A 143 21.81 5.43 -0.11
C SER A 143 20.72 4.45 0.36
N PHE A 144 21.00 3.15 0.31
CA PHE A 144 20.08 2.16 0.87
C PHE A 144 19.84 2.39 2.36
N ASP A 145 20.88 2.74 3.11
CA ASP A 145 20.78 2.97 4.57
C ASP A 145 19.93 4.20 4.89
N GLU A 146 19.96 5.24 4.05
CA GLU A 146 19.06 6.40 4.20
C GLU A 146 17.61 6.02 3.90
N LEU A 147 17.34 5.26 2.83
CA LEU A 147 15.99 4.75 2.52
C LEU A 147 15.46 3.88 3.67
N ASP A 148 16.28 2.97 4.17
CA ASP A 148 15.96 2.10 5.30
C ASP A 148 15.67 2.90 6.59
N SER A 149 16.48 3.91 6.85
CA SER A 149 16.32 4.81 8.01
C SER A 149 15.02 5.58 7.94
N ILE A 150 14.66 6.14 6.75
CA ILE A 150 13.39 6.85 6.52
C ILE A 150 12.21 5.92 6.85
N VAL A 151 12.23 4.70 6.33
CA VAL A 151 11.14 3.73 6.58
C VAL A 151 11.09 3.33 8.05
N THR A 152 12.23 3.05 8.66
CA THR A 152 12.32 2.66 10.08
C THR A 152 11.74 3.74 10.99
N GLN A 153 12.17 4.98 10.83
CA GLN A 153 11.68 6.13 11.62
C GLN A 153 10.21 6.43 11.31
N GLY A 154 9.79 6.32 10.04
CA GLY A 154 8.40 6.48 9.65
C GLY A 154 7.48 5.48 10.37
N LYS A 155 7.89 4.22 10.51
CA LYS A 155 7.13 3.19 11.24
C LYS A 155 6.96 3.53 12.72
N GLU A 156 7.95 4.14 13.37
CA GLU A 156 7.85 4.59 14.75
C GLU A 156 6.75 5.66 14.91
N LEU A 157 6.54 6.48 13.88
CA LEU A 157 5.48 7.48 13.82
C LEU A 157 4.13 6.93 13.37
N GLY A 158 4.08 5.65 12.93
CA GLY A 158 2.87 5.00 12.42
C GLY A 158 2.69 5.09 10.90
N ILE A 159 3.72 5.52 10.16
CA ILE A 159 3.67 5.63 8.71
C ILE A 159 4.07 4.28 8.10
N TYR A 160 3.16 3.67 7.33
CA TYR A 160 3.34 2.37 6.69
C TYR A 160 3.07 2.41 5.18
N PHE A 161 2.91 3.61 4.61
CA PHE A 161 2.75 3.78 3.18
C PHE A 161 3.83 4.71 2.62
N TYR A 162 4.58 4.20 1.64
CA TYR A 162 5.70 4.89 1.02
C TYR A 162 5.51 4.92 -0.49
N MET A 163 5.67 6.10 -1.09
CA MET A 163 5.61 6.30 -2.53
C MET A 163 6.99 6.68 -3.03
N MET A 164 7.40 6.09 -4.14
CA MET A 164 8.69 6.33 -4.76
C MET A 164 8.49 6.95 -6.14
N THR A 165 9.20 8.05 -6.38
CA THR A 165 9.21 8.78 -7.64
C THR A 165 10.63 9.32 -7.91
N GLY A 166 10.79 10.53 -8.40
CA GLY A 166 12.08 11.15 -8.70
C GLY A 166 12.38 11.16 -10.18
N GLY A 167 13.54 10.62 -10.59
CA GLY A 167 13.83 10.29 -11.97
C GLY A 167 13.06 9.04 -12.38
N GLU A 168 13.74 7.92 -12.57
CA GLU A 168 13.09 6.61 -12.73
C GLU A 168 13.48 5.74 -11.52
N PRO A 169 12.57 5.44 -10.60
CA PRO A 169 12.89 4.69 -9.39
C PRO A 169 13.42 3.28 -9.69
N LEU A 170 13.00 2.66 -10.78
CA LEU A 170 13.47 1.32 -11.16
C LEU A 170 14.93 1.27 -11.67
N VAL A 171 15.60 2.40 -11.84
CA VAL A 171 17.08 2.44 -11.95
C VAL A 171 17.70 1.83 -10.68
N ARG A 172 17.03 1.95 -9.55
CA ARG A 172 17.41 1.41 -8.23
C ARG A 172 16.60 0.18 -7.83
N LYS A 173 16.09 -0.60 -8.80
CA LYS A 173 15.18 -1.75 -8.53
C LYS A 173 15.71 -2.73 -7.50
N ALA A 174 17.02 -2.99 -7.45
CA ALA A 174 17.61 -3.90 -6.47
C ALA A 174 17.45 -3.39 -5.02
N ASP A 175 17.67 -2.10 -4.80
CA ASP A 175 17.49 -1.48 -3.48
C ASP A 175 16.02 -1.42 -3.08
N ILE A 176 15.13 -1.15 -4.05
CA ILE A 176 13.69 -1.13 -3.81
C ILE A 176 13.19 -2.50 -3.38
N ILE A 177 13.60 -3.58 -4.08
CA ILE A 177 13.22 -4.95 -3.70
C ILE A 177 13.75 -5.28 -2.30
N LYS A 178 15.03 -5.00 -2.03
CA LYS A 178 15.64 -5.21 -0.71
C LYS A 178 14.91 -4.43 0.40
N LEU A 179 14.47 -3.21 0.10
CA LEU A 179 13.68 -2.39 1.05
C LEU A 179 12.31 -3.02 1.32
N CYS A 180 11.62 -3.51 0.28
CA CYS A 180 10.34 -4.21 0.40
C CYS A 180 10.48 -5.52 1.21
N GLU A 181 11.54 -6.28 0.99
CA GLU A 181 11.86 -7.49 1.75
C GLU A 181 12.06 -7.18 3.24
N LYS A 182 12.85 -6.16 3.55
CA LYS A 182 13.15 -5.76 4.92
C LYS A 182 11.93 -5.20 5.66
N HIS A 183 11.11 -4.40 4.97
CA HIS A 183 9.92 -3.75 5.54
C HIS A 183 8.62 -4.34 4.95
N ASN A 184 8.51 -5.64 5.07
CA ASN A 184 7.42 -6.43 4.48
C ASN A 184 6.03 -6.21 5.10
N ASP A 185 5.95 -5.37 6.10
CA ASP A 185 4.74 -4.89 6.74
C ASP A 185 4.30 -3.50 6.21
N CYS A 186 5.08 -2.88 5.34
CA CYS A 186 4.76 -1.62 4.70
C CYS A 186 4.15 -1.81 3.30
N ALA A 187 3.38 -0.82 2.85
CA ALA A 187 2.95 -0.69 1.47
C ALA A 187 3.91 0.24 0.73
N PHE A 188 4.43 -0.22 -0.41
CA PHE A 188 5.27 0.56 -1.30
C PHE A 188 4.59 0.76 -2.64
N HIS A 189 4.71 1.96 -3.20
CA HIS A 189 4.16 2.32 -4.50
C HIS A 189 5.22 3.05 -5.31
N CYS A 190 5.47 2.60 -6.55
CA CYS A 190 6.44 3.22 -7.44
C CYS A 190 5.73 3.86 -8.64
N TYR A 191 6.00 5.15 -8.88
CA TYR A 191 5.69 5.79 -10.14
C TYR A 191 6.85 5.56 -11.10
N THR A 192 6.61 4.75 -12.13
CA THR A 192 7.63 4.36 -13.10
C THR A 192 7.17 4.61 -14.53
N ASN A 193 8.13 4.89 -15.42
CA ASN A 193 7.88 4.93 -16.85
C ASN A 193 7.72 3.52 -17.46
N GLY A 194 7.90 2.47 -16.68
CA GLY A 194 7.69 1.07 -17.05
C GLY A 194 8.79 0.45 -17.93
N THR A 195 9.73 1.22 -18.48
CA THR A 195 10.70 0.73 -19.44
C THR A 195 11.74 -0.24 -18.85
N LEU A 196 11.92 -0.23 -17.53
CA LEU A 196 12.83 -1.10 -16.80
C LEU A 196 12.13 -2.29 -16.13
N VAL A 197 10.83 -2.47 -16.39
CA VAL A 197 10.08 -3.64 -15.95
C VAL A 197 10.49 -4.83 -16.78
N ASP A 198 11.02 -5.86 -16.14
CA ASP A 198 11.38 -7.14 -16.73
C ASP A 198 10.66 -8.29 -15.99
N GLN A 199 10.69 -9.49 -16.58
CA GLN A 199 10.06 -10.66 -15.99
C GLN A 199 10.61 -10.96 -14.59
N LYS A 200 11.92 -10.80 -14.38
CA LYS A 200 12.54 -11.00 -13.07
C LYS A 200 11.97 -10.06 -12.03
N LEU A 201 11.83 -8.76 -12.35
CA LEU A 201 11.21 -7.79 -11.47
C LEU A 201 9.76 -8.19 -11.15
N CYS A 202 8.98 -8.59 -12.17
CA CYS A 202 7.59 -9.05 -11.96
C CYS A 202 7.53 -10.26 -11.02
N ASP A 203 8.42 -11.23 -11.17
CA ASP A 203 8.48 -12.43 -10.33
C ASP A 203 8.92 -12.10 -8.90
N ASP A 204 9.96 -11.27 -8.74
CA ASP A 204 10.43 -10.79 -7.45
C ASP A 204 9.33 -9.99 -6.76
N MET A 205 8.73 -9.09 -7.51
CA MET A 205 7.59 -8.36 -7.04
C MET A 205 6.42 -9.28 -6.67
N LYS A 206 5.99 -10.22 -7.42
CA LYS A 206 4.91 -11.14 -7.12
C LYS A 206 5.19 -11.96 -5.86
N ARG A 207 6.42 -12.44 -5.69
CA ARG A 207 6.88 -13.20 -4.52
C ARG A 207 6.89 -12.31 -3.26
N GLU A 208 7.42 -11.09 -3.39
CA GLU A 208 7.60 -10.15 -2.30
C GLU A 208 6.44 -9.18 -2.15
N ILE A 209 5.69 -9.04 -3.22
CA ILE A 209 4.65 -8.04 -3.42
C ILE A 209 3.32 -8.48 -2.90
N GLY A 210 3.13 -9.21 -2.49
CA GLY A 210 2.09 -8.81 -1.70
C GLY A 210 2.46 -7.47 -0.96
N ARG A 211 3.53 -6.77 -1.45
CA ARG A 211 4.24 -5.70 -0.73
C ARG A 211 4.51 -4.42 -1.51
N ALA A 212 4.46 -4.42 -2.83
CA ALA A 212 4.68 -3.22 -3.64
C ALA A 212 3.78 -3.18 -4.88
N HIS A 213 3.27 -2.01 -5.23
CA HIS A 213 2.56 -1.75 -6.47
C HIS A 213 3.42 -0.92 -7.40
N VAL A 214 3.48 -1.31 -8.68
CA VAL A 214 4.05 -0.53 -9.76
C VAL A 214 2.91 0.00 -10.62
N CYS A 215 2.85 1.31 -10.80
CA CYS A 215 1.95 2.00 -11.73
C CYS A 215 2.75 2.72 -12.77
#